data_be971cce5c7a1b719edae997f7796dfe
#
_entry.id   be971cce5c7a1b719edae997f7796dfe
#
_cell.length_a   1.000
_cell.length_b   1.000
_cell.length_c   1.000
_cell.angle_alpha   90.00
_cell.angle_beta   90.00
_cell.angle_gamma   90.00
#
_symmetry.space_group_name_H-M   'P 1'
#
loop_
_entity.id
_entity.type
_entity.pdbx_description
1 polymer ?
#
loop_
_entity_poly.entity_id
_entity_poly.type
_entity_poly.pdbx_seq_one_letter_code
_entity_poly.pdbx_strand_id
1 'polypeptide(L)'
;MNTITRRSALLATALLVSACATTPAPTTVAQTIAANPQLTTANRLIREAGLTETLQGEGPFTVFVPTDAAFQVLPAAMVEALGKDKVRLKAVLTYHVVPGVLLSSDVKNGPIKTAQGSDLSLYRSGTFVTADEAVVITADVRATNGVVHIIDKVLMPPR
;
A
#
# COMPACT_ATOMS: atom_id res chain seq x y z
N MET A 1 77.71 0.45 26.14
CA MET A 1 76.74 -0.49 26.75
C MET A 1 75.37 -0.11 26.32
N ASN A 2 74.77 -1.00 25.52
CA ASN A 2 73.61 -0.70 24.69
C ASN A 2 72.29 -1.07 25.46
N THR A 3 71.42 -0.14 25.58
CA THR A 3 70.07 -0.43 26.01
C THR A 3 69.10 -0.20 24.84
N ILE A 4 68.65 -1.30 24.26
CA ILE A 4 67.68 -1.34 23.18
C ILE A 4 66.29 -1.25 23.79
N THR A 5 65.62 -0.12 23.57
CA THR A 5 64.23 0.07 23.97
C THR A 5 63.32 -0.37 22.83
N ARG A 6 62.66 -1.51 23.01
CA ARG A 6 61.62 -2.02 22.10
C ARG A 6 60.34 -1.23 22.34
N ARG A 7 59.94 -0.41 21.41
CA ARG A 7 58.61 0.20 21.36
C ARG A 7 57.66 -0.74 20.59
N SER A 8 56.78 -1.39 21.33
CA SER A 8 55.69 -2.14 20.76
C SER A 8 54.60 -1.17 20.30
N ALA A 9 54.40 -1.05 19.01
CA ALA A 9 53.28 -0.33 18.42
C ALA A 9 52.06 -1.24 18.40
N LEU A 10 51.09 -0.96 19.23
CA LEU A 10 49.75 -1.56 19.18
C LEU A 10 48.94 -0.87 18.07
N LEU A 11 48.81 -1.55 16.94
CA LEU A 11 47.87 -1.18 15.88
C LEU A 11 46.46 -1.55 16.33
N ALA A 12 45.72 -0.58 16.79
CA ALA A 12 44.29 -0.69 17.00
C ALA A 12 43.57 -0.58 15.63
N THR A 13 43.24 -1.70 15.05
CA THR A 13 42.35 -1.77 13.87
C THR A 13 40.94 -1.45 14.30
N ALA A 14 40.51 -0.22 14.10
CA ALA A 14 39.10 0.19 14.22
C ALA A 14 38.34 -0.40 13.04
N LEU A 15 37.53 -1.44 13.30
CA LEU A 15 36.52 -1.91 12.36
C LEU A 15 35.40 -0.87 12.31
N LEU A 16 35.40 -0.05 11.27
CA LEU A 16 34.27 0.76 10.89
C LEU A 16 33.18 -0.18 10.34
N VAL A 17 32.25 -0.57 11.19
CA VAL A 17 30.98 -1.17 10.77
C VAL A 17 30.19 -0.07 10.07
N SER A 18 30.32 0.00 8.75
CA SER A 18 29.46 0.81 7.90
C SER A 18 28.08 0.19 7.96
N ALA A 19 27.22 0.70 8.84
CA ALA A 19 25.80 0.43 8.80
C ALA A 19 25.26 1.04 7.50
N CYS A 20 25.16 0.22 6.45
CA CYS A 20 24.37 0.56 5.27
C CYS A 20 22.93 0.74 5.73
N ALA A 21 22.53 1.96 6.00
CA ALA A 21 21.14 2.33 6.04
C ALA A 21 20.60 2.10 4.62
N THR A 22 20.01 0.94 4.40
CA THR A 22 19.32 0.62 3.16
C THR A 22 18.09 1.52 3.10
N THR A 23 18.22 2.68 2.47
CA THR A 23 17.08 3.50 2.10
C THR A 23 16.22 2.63 1.20
N PRO A 24 14.96 2.33 1.55
CA PRO A 24 14.12 1.51 0.69
C PRO A 24 14.08 2.15 -0.69
N ALA A 25 14.35 1.36 -1.71
CA ALA A 25 14.25 1.82 -3.09
C ALA A 25 12.82 2.38 -3.33
N PRO A 26 12.67 3.46 -4.08
CA PRO A 26 11.37 4.02 -4.38
C PRO A 26 10.50 2.95 -5.06
N THR A 27 9.41 2.60 -4.43
CA THR A 27 8.50 1.52 -4.87
C THR A 27 7.21 2.09 -5.43
N THR A 28 6.71 1.49 -6.51
CA THR A 28 5.39 1.84 -7.05
C THR A 28 4.28 1.37 -6.12
N VAL A 29 3.06 1.85 -6.32
CA VAL A 29 1.87 1.40 -5.58
C VAL A 29 1.74 -0.13 -5.61
N ALA A 30 1.90 -0.76 -6.78
CA ALA A 30 1.84 -2.21 -6.92
C ALA A 30 2.94 -2.94 -6.12
N GLN A 31 4.16 -2.42 -6.13
CA GLN A 31 5.27 -2.99 -5.37
C GLN A 31 5.08 -2.79 -3.86
N THR A 32 4.57 -1.65 -3.44
CA THR A 32 4.24 -1.36 -2.04
C THR A 32 3.20 -2.34 -1.51
N ILE A 33 2.16 -2.63 -2.30
CA ILE A 33 1.14 -3.64 -1.96
C ILE A 33 1.77 -5.04 -1.89
N ALA A 34 2.61 -5.39 -2.87
CA ALA A 34 3.25 -6.71 -2.93
C ALA A 34 4.23 -6.98 -1.78
N ALA A 35 4.88 -5.94 -1.28
CA ALA A 35 5.82 -6.03 -0.15
C ALA A 35 5.13 -6.11 1.22
N ASN A 36 3.84 -5.81 1.31
CA ASN A 36 3.13 -5.79 2.57
C ASN A 36 2.51 -7.18 2.88
N PRO A 37 2.92 -7.83 3.98
CA PRO A 37 2.44 -9.17 4.34
C PRO A 37 0.95 -9.23 4.71
N GLN A 38 0.32 -8.10 4.99
CA GLN A 38 -1.10 -8.02 5.33
C GLN A 38 -2.02 -7.84 4.10
N LEU A 39 -1.44 -7.71 2.90
CA LEU A 39 -2.14 -7.42 1.66
C LEU A 39 -1.98 -8.53 0.61
N THR A 40 -1.74 -9.76 1.05
CA THR A 40 -1.43 -10.90 0.14
C THR A 40 -2.62 -11.25 -0.74
N THR A 41 -3.82 -11.25 -0.19
CA THR A 41 -5.06 -11.51 -0.93
C THR A 41 -5.34 -10.41 -1.95
N ALA A 42 -5.19 -9.14 -1.54
CA ALA A 42 -5.37 -8.00 -2.45
C ALA A 42 -4.36 -8.05 -3.60
N ASN A 43 -3.08 -8.32 -3.32
CA ASN A 43 -2.04 -8.46 -4.34
C ASN A 43 -2.35 -9.58 -5.33
N ARG A 44 -2.83 -10.74 -4.85
CA ARG A 44 -3.26 -11.84 -5.72
C ARG A 44 -4.39 -11.41 -6.65
N LEU A 45 -5.44 -10.81 -6.11
CA LEU A 45 -6.60 -10.35 -6.88
C LEU A 45 -6.25 -9.26 -7.90
N ILE A 46 -5.33 -8.35 -7.57
CA ILE A 46 -4.82 -7.33 -8.49
C ILE A 46 -4.12 -7.98 -9.70
N ARG A 47 -3.32 -9.03 -9.46
CA ARG A 47 -2.68 -9.79 -10.53
C ARG A 47 -3.70 -10.55 -11.39
N GLU A 48 -4.66 -11.21 -10.77
CA GLU A 48 -5.72 -11.96 -11.45
C GLU A 48 -6.60 -11.06 -12.32
N ALA A 49 -6.82 -9.82 -11.88
CA ALA A 49 -7.54 -8.79 -12.64
C ALA A 49 -6.71 -8.14 -13.76
N GLY A 50 -5.39 -8.38 -13.81
CA GLY A 50 -4.47 -7.75 -14.77
C GLY A 50 -4.25 -6.26 -14.51
N LEU A 51 -4.46 -5.78 -13.28
CA LEU A 51 -4.31 -4.37 -12.92
C LEU A 51 -2.90 -4.01 -12.41
N THR A 52 -2.00 -4.98 -12.33
CA THR A 52 -0.62 -4.74 -11.87
C THR A 52 0.08 -3.71 -12.72
N GLU A 53 0.00 -3.81 -14.05
CA GLU A 53 0.61 -2.86 -14.98
C GLU A 53 -0.01 -1.48 -14.85
N THR A 54 -1.33 -1.40 -14.67
CA THR A 54 -2.03 -0.13 -14.46
C THR A 54 -1.55 0.56 -13.19
N LEU A 55 -1.36 -0.19 -12.10
CA LEU A 55 -0.86 0.35 -10.82
C LEU A 55 0.66 0.57 -10.79
N GLN A 56 1.39 0.08 -11.78
CA GLN A 56 2.81 0.39 -12.02
C GLN A 56 3.00 1.57 -12.98
N GLY A 57 1.95 1.95 -13.69
CA GLY A 57 1.99 3.03 -14.68
C GLY A 57 2.20 4.40 -14.07
N GLU A 58 2.22 5.39 -14.96
CA GLU A 58 2.34 6.79 -14.55
C GLU A 58 1.08 7.23 -13.82
N GLY A 59 1.26 7.50 -12.49
CA GLY A 59 0.17 8.02 -11.65
C GLY A 59 -0.08 9.50 -11.90
N PRO A 60 -0.59 10.21 -10.93
CA PRO A 60 -0.77 9.77 -9.54
C PRO A 60 -2.05 8.97 -9.28
N PHE A 61 -1.95 7.99 -8.38
CA PHE A 61 -3.09 7.19 -7.91
C PHE A 61 -3.16 7.18 -6.39
N THR A 62 -4.37 7.15 -5.86
CA THR A 62 -4.62 6.79 -4.46
C THR A 62 -5.38 5.47 -4.44
N VAL A 63 -4.85 4.49 -3.74
CA VAL A 63 -5.45 3.16 -3.70
C VAL A 63 -5.83 2.81 -2.27
N PHE A 64 -7.10 2.47 -2.07
CA PHE A 64 -7.60 1.93 -0.81
C PHE A 64 -7.49 0.41 -0.86
N VAL A 65 -6.59 -0.18 -0.05
CA VAL A 65 -6.30 -1.62 -0.13
C VAL A 65 -6.81 -2.31 1.13
N PRO A 66 -7.76 -3.25 1.00
CA PRO A 66 -8.25 -4.01 2.14
C PRO A 66 -7.21 -5.04 2.61
N THR A 67 -7.14 -5.23 3.93
CA THR A 67 -6.28 -6.24 4.54
C THR A 67 -6.79 -7.67 4.27
N ASP A 68 -5.93 -8.66 4.47
CA ASP A 68 -6.34 -10.07 4.40
C ASP A 68 -7.47 -10.39 5.39
N ALA A 69 -7.48 -9.75 6.57
CA ALA A 69 -8.56 -9.85 7.54
C ALA A 69 -9.89 -9.30 7.00
N ALA A 70 -9.85 -8.24 6.19
CA ALA A 70 -11.04 -7.68 5.55
C ALA A 70 -11.71 -8.68 4.60
N PHE A 71 -10.92 -9.49 3.89
CA PHE A 71 -11.44 -10.55 3.04
C PHE A 71 -12.00 -11.74 3.81
N GLN A 72 -11.48 -12.02 5.02
CA GLN A 72 -11.98 -13.10 5.87
C GLN A 72 -13.39 -12.81 6.43
N VAL A 73 -13.76 -11.55 6.54
CA VAL A 73 -15.12 -11.14 6.97
C VAL A 73 -16.14 -11.39 5.86
N LEU A 74 -15.71 -11.42 4.61
CA LEU A 74 -16.59 -11.71 3.47
C LEU A 74 -16.91 -13.21 3.42
N PRO A 75 -18.16 -13.55 3.00
CA PRO A 75 -18.51 -14.94 2.72
C PRO A 75 -17.53 -15.54 1.69
N ALA A 76 -17.00 -16.73 1.96
CA ALA A 76 -16.06 -17.40 1.06
C ALA A 76 -16.59 -17.52 -0.38
N ALA A 77 -17.89 -17.79 -0.54
CA ALA A 77 -18.57 -17.82 -1.82
C ALA A 77 -18.48 -16.49 -2.59
N MET A 78 -18.46 -15.35 -1.89
CA MET A 78 -18.34 -14.05 -2.53
C MET A 78 -16.90 -13.80 -3.02
N VAL A 79 -15.92 -14.18 -2.23
CA VAL A 79 -14.50 -14.06 -2.63
C VAL A 79 -14.21 -14.96 -3.83
N GLU A 80 -14.73 -16.20 -3.83
CA GLU A 80 -14.61 -17.12 -4.97
C GLU A 80 -15.34 -16.59 -6.21
N ALA A 81 -16.54 -16.04 -6.05
CA ALA A 81 -17.28 -15.47 -7.16
C ALA A 81 -16.55 -14.27 -7.78
N LEU A 82 -15.89 -13.44 -6.96
CA LEU A 82 -15.04 -12.36 -7.45
C LEU A 82 -13.83 -12.88 -8.22
N GLY A 83 -13.19 -13.95 -7.75
CA GLY A 83 -12.05 -14.55 -8.45
C GLY A 83 -12.44 -15.23 -9.79
N LYS A 84 -13.67 -15.72 -9.91
CA LYS A 84 -14.19 -16.35 -11.14
C LYS A 84 -14.66 -15.33 -12.18
N ASP A 85 -15.17 -14.21 -11.76
CA ASP A 85 -15.68 -13.13 -12.63
C ASP A 85 -14.67 -11.98 -12.72
N LYS A 86 -13.81 -12.05 -13.72
CA LYS A 86 -12.77 -11.01 -13.95
C LYS A 86 -13.34 -9.62 -14.21
N VAL A 87 -14.52 -9.52 -14.81
CA VAL A 87 -15.16 -8.22 -15.06
C VAL A 87 -15.59 -7.58 -13.76
N ARG A 88 -16.24 -8.35 -12.91
CA ARG A 88 -16.67 -7.90 -11.58
C ARG A 88 -15.47 -7.62 -10.67
N LEU A 89 -14.46 -8.49 -10.69
CA LEU A 89 -13.22 -8.30 -9.95
C LEU A 89 -12.53 -6.98 -10.34
N LYS A 90 -12.41 -6.72 -11.64
CA LYS A 90 -11.84 -5.48 -12.15
C LYS A 90 -12.66 -4.27 -11.71
N ALA A 91 -13.98 -4.33 -11.78
CA ALA A 91 -14.87 -3.25 -11.33
C ALA A 91 -14.69 -2.96 -9.83
N VAL A 92 -14.63 -3.99 -8.98
CA VAL A 92 -14.39 -3.84 -7.54
C VAL A 92 -13.02 -3.22 -7.29
N LEU A 93 -11.96 -3.71 -7.93
CA LEU A 93 -10.61 -3.20 -7.73
C LEU A 93 -10.44 -1.77 -8.26
N THR A 94 -11.05 -1.42 -9.38
CA THR A 94 -11.04 -0.03 -9.89
C THR A 94 -11.86 0.91 -9.04
N TYR A 95 -12.86 0.41 -8.33
CA TYR A 95 -13.60 1.19 -7.31
C TYR A 95 -12.73 1.56 -6.11
N HIS A 96 -11.73 0.73 -5.78
CA HIS A 96 -10.74 1.04 -4.74
C HIS A 96 -9.66 2.04 -5.18
N VAL A 97 -9.62 2.40 -6.46
CA VAL A 97 -8.62 3.32 -7.00
C VAL A 97 -9.26 4.69 -7.26
N VAL A 98 -8.63 5.72 -6.71
CA VAL A 98 -9.02 7.11 -6.94
C VAL A 98 -7.90 7.78 -7.74
N PRO A 99 -8.21 8.44 -8.87
CA PRO A 99 -7.21 9.19 -9.61
C PRO A 99 -6.74 10.41 -8.81
N GLY A 100 -5.43 10.63 -8.78
CA GLY A 100 -4.80 11.72 -8.05
C GLY A 100 -4.16 11.29 -6.72
N VAL A 101 -3.39 12.19 -6.13
CA VAL A 101 -2.82 12.02 -4.78
C VAL A 101 -3.80 12.56 -3.77
N LEU A 102 -4.28 11.71 -2.89
CA LEU A 102 -5.15 12.07 -1.78
C LEU A 102 -4.51 11.63 -0.47
N LEU A 103 -3.91 12.57 0.23
CA LEU A 103 -3.40 12.32 1.58
C LEU A 103 -4.55 12.35 2.59
N SER A 104 -4.37 11.69 3.72
CA SER A 104 -5.35 11.71 4.80
C SER A 104 -5.67 13.12 5.30
N SER A 105 -4.67 14.02 5.21
CA SER A 105 -4.84 15.46 5.52
C SER A 105 -5.73 16.19 4.53
N ASP A 106 -5.77 15.75 3.27
CA ASP A 106 -6.44 16.41 2.16
C ASP A 106 -7.86 15.86 1.90
N VAL A 107 -8.21 14.78 2.60
CA VAL A 107 -9.55 14.19 2.52
C VAL A 107 -10.59 15.22 2.94
N LYS A 108 -11.49 15.52 2.02
CA LYS A 108 -12.70 16.33 2.25
C LYS A 108 -13.88 15.38 2.42
N ASN A 109 -14.78 15.74 3.32
CA ASN A 109 -16.02 14.97 3.51
C ASN A 109 -16.92 15.11 2.29
N GLY A 110 -17.28 14.00 1.70
CA GLY A 110 -18.14 13.93 0.54
C GLY A 110 -17.73 12.87 -0.49
N PRO A 111 -18.47 12.81 -1.60
CA PRO A 111 -18.19 11.85 -2.66
C PRO A 111 -16.96 12.25 -3.47
N ILE A 112 -16.14 11.25 -3.84
CA ILE A 112 -15.04 11.39 -4.76
C ILE A 112 -15.17 10.36 -5.88
N LYS A 113 -14.83 10.75 -7.10
CA LYS A 113 -14.86 9.85 -8.25
C LYS A 113 -13.74 8.82 -8.16
N THR A 114 -14.12 7.55 -8.30
CA THR A 114 -13.17 6.44 -8.43
C THR A 114 -12.78 6.20 -9.89
N ALA A 115 -11.73 5.42 -10.12
CA ALA A 115 -11.33 5.02 -11.47
C ALA A 115 -12.40 4.14 -12.17
N GLN A 116 -13.29 3.54 -11.42
CA GLN A 116 -14.45 2.79 -11.95
C GLN A 116 -15.55 3.73 -12.47
N GLY A 117 -15.58 5.00 -12.01
CA GLY A 117 -16.57 6.00 -12.40
C GLY A 117 -17.69 6.25 -11.39
N SER A 118 -17.85 5.37 -10.42
CA SER A 118 -18.79 5.56 -9.31
C SER A 118 -18.20 6.46 -8.23
N ASP A 119 -19.06 7.06 -7.43
CA ASP A 119 -18.65 7.90 -6.31
C ASP A 119 -18.36 7.05 -5.08
N LEU A 120 -17.23 7.33 -4.43
CA LEU A 120 -16.82 6.78 -3.14
C LEU A 120 -16.99 7.87 -2.08
N SER A 121 -17.75 7.59 -1.03
CA SER A 121 -17.96 8.57 0.04
C SER A 121 -16.80 8.55 1.02
N LEU A 122 -16.12 9.66 1.15
CA LEU A 122 -15.04 9.83 2.10
C LEU A 122 -15.46 10.71 3.26
N TYR A 123 -15.11 10.33 4.46
CA TYR A 123 -15.32 11.13 5.65
C TYR A 123 -14.05 11.16 6.49
N ARG A 124 -13.74 12.34 7.01
CA ARG A 124 -12.63 12.56 7.92
C ARG A 124 -13.14 13.19 9.22
N SER A 125 -12.74 12.58 10.33
CA SER A 125 -12.99 13.10 11.67
C SER A 125 -11.69 13.10 12.47
N GLY A 126 -11.07 14.25 12.63
CA GLY A 126 -9.74 14.34 13.23
C GLY A 126 -8.68 13.58 12.42
N THR A 127 -8.08 12.56 13.03
CA THR A 127 -7.10 11.68 12.40
C THR A 127 -7.71 10.45 11.72
N PHE A 128 -9.00 10.20 11.94
CA PHE A 128 -9.70 9.06 11.35
C PHE A 128 -10.24 9.41 9.97
N VAL A 129 -9.98 8.53 9.02
CA VAL A 129 -10.52 8.59 7.67
C VAL A 129 -11.34 7.34 7.43
N THR A 130 -12.51 7.50 6.83
CA THR A 130 -13.35 6.40 6.38
C THR A 130 -13.65 6.53 4.90
N ALA A 131 -13.70 5.39 4.23
CA ALA A 131 -14.10 5.28 2.83
C ALA A 131 -15.35 4.39 2.78
N ASP A 132 -16.51 4.96 2.49
CA ASP A 132 -17.81 4.32 2.67
C ASP A 132 -17.95 3.75 4.09
N GLU A 133 -18.02 2.41 4.21
CA GLU A 133 -18.12 1.71 5.49
C GLU A 133 -16.74 1.23 6.03
N ALA A 134 -15.67 1.41 5.28
CA ALA A 134 -14.33 0.98 5.65
C ALA A 134 -13.58 2.07 6.43
N VAL A 135 -12.86 1.65 7.46
CA VAL A 135 -11.97 2.54 8.22
C VAL A 135 -10.54 2.40 7.69
N VAL A 136 -9.88 3.53 7.49
CA VAL A 136 -8.45 3.56 7.13
C VAL A 136 -7.64 3.24 8.39
N ILE A 137 -6.98 2.09 8.38
CA ILE A 137 -6.13 1.61 9.48
C ILE A 137 -4.75 2.23 9.39
N THR A 138 -4.20 2.27 8.18
CA THR A 138 -2.90 2.88 7.90
C THR A 138 -3.05 3.82 6.71
N ALA A 139 -2.79 5.09 6.94
CA ALA A 139 -2.89 6.13 5.93
C ALA A 139 -1.51 6.53 5.40
N ASP A 140 -1.51 7.19 4.25
CA ASP A 140 -0.37 7.92 3.71
C ASP A 140 0.89 7.07 3.46
N VAL A 141 0.71 5.78 3.09
CA VAL A 141 1.81 4.95 2.61
C VAL A 141 2.20 5.43 1.21
N ARG A 142 3.29 6.18 1.16
CA ARG A 142 3.75 6.83 -0.08
C ARG A 142 4.43 5.84 -1.01
N ALA A 143 4.07 5.92 -2.28
CA ALA A 143 4.71 5.23 -3.39
C ALA A 143 5.19 6.26 -4.43
N THR A 144 6.01 5.84 -5.37
CA THR A 144 6.56 6.74 -6.40
C THR A 144 5.50 7.31 -7.34
N ASN A 145 4.45 6.55 -7.58
CA ASN A 145 3.36 6.91 -8.48
C ASN A 145 2.01 7.06 -7.76
N GLY A 146 2.00 7.23 -6.42
CA GLY A 146 0.75 7.45 -5.70
C GLY A 146 0.85 7.23 -4.19
N VAL A 147 -0.31 7.02 -3.59
CA VAL A 147 -0.48 6.78 -2.15
C VAL A 147 -1.35 5.55 -1.92
N VAL A 148 -1.01 4.77 -0.92
CA VAL A 148 -1.80 3.60 -0.49
C VAL A 148 -2.38 3.86 0.89
N HIS A 149 -3.68 3.65 1.02
CA HIS A 149 -4.40 3.62 2.29
C HIS A 149 -4.87 2.21 2.57
N ILE A 150 -4.52 1.67 3.73
CA ILE A 150 -4.92 0.32 4.14
C ILE A 150 -6.23 0.42 4.92
N ILE A 151 -7.22 -0.35 4.49
CA ILE A 151 -8.59 -0.34 5.04
C ILE A 151 -8.98 -1.68 5.65
N ASP A 152 -9.93 -1.66 6.58
CA ASP A 152 -10.40 -2.83 7.34
C ASP A 152 -11.56 -3.60 6.67
N LYS A 153 -12.12 -3.05 5.58
CA LYS A 153 -13.22 -3.68 4.83
C LYS A 153 -13.00 -3.55 3.33
N VAL A 154 -13.58 -4.49 2.58
CA VAL A 154 -13.60 -4.43 1.12
C VAL A 154 -14.73 -3.50 0.66
N LEU A 155 -14.40 -2.54 -0.19
CA LEU A 155 -15.37 -1.62 -0.78
C LEU A 155 -16.13 -2.33 -1.91
N MET A 156 -17.43 -2.18 -1.92
CA MET A 156 -18.28 -2.75 -2.97
C MET A 156 -18.90 -1.62 -3.78
N PRO A 157 -18.71 -1.60 -5.11
CA PRO A 157 -19.34 -0.60 -5.95
C PRO A 157 -20.87 -0.73 -5.86
N PRO A 158 -21.63 0.36 -5.90
CA PRO A 158 -23.08 0.31 -5.95
C PRO A 158 -23.54 -0.44 -7.21
N ARG A 159 -24.66 -1.15 -7.12
CA ARG A 159 -25.24 -1.92 -8.22
C ARG A 159 -25.98 -1.02 -9.18
#